data_5bb31f017c47800ab9fea33da6adab68
#
_entry.id   5bb31f017c47800ab9fea33da6adab68
#
_cell.length_a   1.000
_cell.length_b   1.000
_cell.length_c   1.000
_cell.angle_alpha   90.00
_cell.angle_beta   90.00
_cell.angle_gamma   90.00
#
_symmetry.space_group_name_H-M   'P 1'
#
loop_
_entity.id
_entity.type
_entity.pdbx_description
1 polymer ?
#
loop_
_entity_poly.entity_id
_entity_poly.type
_entity_poly.pdbx_seq_one_letter_code
_entity_poly.pdbx_strand_id
1 'polypeptide(L)'
;MRYRRFGRTGWQVSEVGYGMWGMAGWSGSDDEESLRALDRAFALGCNFFDTAWAYGAGKSEQLLGQALKKRGPHTDPVVRVATKIPPKNMRWPGKAEYPIADTFPPSHIREYTEKSLENLGLETVDLQQFHVWSDTWAVDEGWQRAVDDLKHQRLIRAFGISVNRWEATNVLRALDTGLVDSVQVVYNLFDQAPEDQLFPYCQQHDIAIIARVPFDEGSLTGTLTADSKWPEGDFRNLYFNKEHLAATLTRVERLLPLVPDGMDLPELALRHILEHPAVSTTIPGMRRPRHVERNMAASDGAPLPPRLRDVLKAHRWDRTPNATP
;
A
#
# COMPACT_ATOMS: atom_id res chain seq x y z
N MET A 1 14.51 12.64 4.38
CA MET A 1 13.29 12.24 3.62
C MET A 1 13.30 12.90 2.25
N ARG A 2 13.13 12.13 1.20
CA ARG A 2 12.96 12.61 -0.19
C ARG A 2 11.49 12.57 -0.58
N TYR A 3 11.12 13.42 -1.53
CA TYR A 3 9.75 13.51 -2.03
C TYR A 3 9.71 13.20 -3.52
N ARG A 4 8.61 12.58 -3.97
CA ARG A 4 8.36 12.26 -5.37
C ARG A 4 7.01 12.79 -5.80
N ARG A 5 6.88 13.10 -7.08
CA ARG A 5 5.62 13.52 -7.69
C ARG A 5 4.63 12.35 -7.68
N PHE A 6 3.40 12.62 -7.24
CA PHE A 6 2.32 11.63 -7.18
C PHE A 6 1.46 11.73 -8.44
N GLY A 7 2.00 11.23 -9.54
CA GLY A 7 1.36 11.25 -10.84
C GLY A 7 0.77 12.61 -11.20
N ARG A 8 -0.29 12.62 -11.99
CA ARG A 8 -0.97 13.82 -12.47
C ARG A 8 -1.60 14.71 -11.39
N THR A 9 -1.73 14.24 -10.15
CA THR A 9 -2.16 15.10 -9.04
C THR A 9 -1.16 16.20 -8.73
N GLY A 10 0.11 16.02 -9.10
CA GLY A 10 1.19 16.96 -8.86
C GLY A 10 1.67 17.05 -7.40
N TRP A 11 1.09 16.25 -6.49
CA TRP A 11 1.50 16.27 -5.08
C TRP A 11 2.94 15.81 -4.92
N GLN A 12 3.65 16.44 -3.99
CA GLN A 12 4.95 15.95 -3.53
C GLN A 12 4.73 15.09 -2.30
N VAL A 13 4.93 13.78 -2.44
CA VAL A 13 4.74 12.81 -1.36
C VAL A 13 6.07 12.20 -0.95
N SER A 14 6.23 11.90 0.34
CA SER A 14 7.38 11.17 0.85
C SER A 14 7.51 9.84 0.13
N GLU A 15 8.70 9.52 -0.41
CA GLU A 15 8.93 8.27 -1.15
C GLU A 15 8.81 7.03 -0.26
N VAL A 16 8.96 7.19 1.07
CA VAL A 16 8.53 6.25 2.09
C VAL A 16 7.33 6.85 2.81
N GLY A 17 6.15 6.37 2.47
CA GLY A 17 4.89 6.66 3.13
C GLY A 17 4.67 5.74 4.33
N TYR A 18 3.53 5.87 4.99
CA TYR A 18 3.18 5.14 6.21
C TYR A 18 2.01 4.18 5.95
N GLY A 19 2.26 2.86 5.99
CA GLY A 19 1.23 1.83 5.93
C GLY A 19 0.63 1.54 7.30
N MET A 20 -0.68 1.69 7.43
CA MET A 20 -1.38 1.62 8.72
C MET A 20 -2.13 0.31 8.99
N TRP A 21 -1.95 -0.71 8.15
CA TRP A 21 -2.63 -2.00 8.32
C TRP A 21 -2.40 -2.62 9.71
N GLY A 22 -1.20 -2.54 10.25
CA GLY A 22 -0.83 -3.12 11.55
C GLY A 22 -1.37 -2.38 12.77
N MET A 23 -2.08 -1.25 12.61
CA MET A 23 -2.59 -0.43 13.73
C MET A 23 -4.02 -0.77 14.16
N ALA A 24 -4.65 -1.71 13.50
CA ALA A 24 -6.08 -2.00 13.66
C ALA A 24 -6.42 -3.05 14.72
N GLY A 25 -5.56 -3.27 15.69
CA GLY A 25 -5.80 -4.23 16.78
C GLY A 25 -5.31 -5.66 16.51
N TRP A 26 -4.70 -5.91 15.35
CA TRP A 26 -4.11 -7.22 15.07
C TRP A 26 -2.86 -7.47 15.94
N SER A 27 -2.71 -8.72 16.35
CA SER A 27 -1.44 -9.22 16.90
C SER A 27 -0.73 -8.27 17.88
N GLY A 28 -1.47 -7.70 18.83
CA GLY A 28 -0.91 -6.87 19.90
C GLY A 28 -0.46 -5.47 19.46
N SER A 29 -1.23 -4.80 18.60
CA SER A 29 -1.06 -3.36 18.42
C SER A 29 -1.51 -2.61 19.69
N ASP A 30 -0.70 -1.64 20.10
CA ASP A 30 -0.97 -0.71 21.19
C ASP A 30 -1.24 0.67 20.60
N ASP A 31 -2.33 1.31 21.01
CA ASP A 31 -2.77 2.59 20.46
C ASP A 31 -1.80 3.73 20.80
N GLU A 32 -1.26 3.76 22.02
CA GLU A 32 -0.33 4.80 22.45
C GLU A 32 1.01 4.66 21.72
N GLU A 33 1.52 3.42 21.57
CA GLU A 33 2.73 3.17 20.78
C GLU A 33 2.51 3.55 19.32
N SER A 34 1.32 3.25 18.77
CA SER A 34 0.92 3.61 17.41
C SER A 34 0.87 5.12 17.21
N LEU A 35 0.30 5.87 18.15
CA LEU A 35 0.26 7.34 18.10
C LEU A 35 1.68 7.94 18.21
N ARG A 36 2.55 7.40 19.07
CA ARG A 36 3.97 7.81 19.13
C ARG A 36 4.69 7.53 17.81
N ALA A 37 4.38 6.42 17.14
CA ALA A 37 4.96 6.10 15.84
C ALA A 37 4.49 7.08 14.75
N LEU A 38 3.20 7.48 14.75
CA LEU A 38 2.69 8.52 13.85
C LEU A 38 3.37 9.87 14.10
N ASP A 39 3.46 10.31 15.36
CA ASP A 39 4.17 11.55 15.74
C ASP A 39 5.62 11.52 15.24
N ARG A 40 6.30 10.37 15.39
CA ARG A 40 7.68 10.20 14.90
C ARG A 40 7.77 10.27 13.39
N ALA A 41 6.82 9.67 12.66
CA ALA A 41 6.76 9.72 11.20
C ALA A 41 6.61 11.18 10.70
N PHE A 42 5.70 11.92 11.29
CA PHE A 42 5.56 13.34 10.98
C PHE A 42 6.85 14.13 11.25
N ALA A 43 7.50 13.89 12.38
CA ALA A 43 8.77 14.56 12.73
C ALA A 43 9.91 14.26 11.75
N LEU A 44 9.90 13.10 11.10
CA LEU A 44 10.86 12.70 10.08
C LEU A 44 10.46 13.13 8.66
N GLY A 45 9.37 13.88 8.50
CA GLY A 45 8.93 14.43 7.22
C GLY A 45 8.07 13.49 6.39
N CYS A 46 7.54 12.39 6.96
CA CYS A 46 6.53 11.59 6.27
C CYS A 46 5.25 12.41 6.08
N ASN A 47 4.76 12.46 4.86
CA ASN A 47 3.55 13.20 4.53
C ASN A 47 2.51 12.40 3.74
N PHE A 48 2.73 11.10 3.54
CA PHE A 48 1.77 10.21 2.89
C PHE A 48 1.39 9.06 3.84
N PHE A 49 0.11 8.99 4.22
CA PHE A 49 -0.43 8.01 5.16
C PHE A 49 -1.51 7.19 4.49
N ASP A 50 -1.31 5.87 4.41
CA ASP A 50 -2.24 4.93 3.79
C ASP A 50 -2.94 4.08 4.85
N THR A 51 -4.22 4.29 4.98
CA THR A 51 -5.13 3.54 5.85
C THR A 51 -6.24 2.85 5.06
N ALA A 52 -7.24 2.29 5.72
CA ALA A 52 -8.47 1.75 5.13
C ALA A 52 -9.56 1.63 6.20
N TRP A 53 -10.82 1.79 5.79
CA TRP A 53 -11.94 1.54 6.69
C TRP A 53 -11.93 0.10 7.22
N ALA A 54 -11.57 -0.89 6.38
CA ALA A 54 -11.49 -2.29 6.78
C ALA A 54 -10.43 -2.58 7.86
N TYR A 55 -9.50 -1.66 8.11
CA TYR A 55 -8.49 -1.83 9.15
C TYR A 55 -9.09 -1.56 10.54
N GLY A 56 -9.67 -2.64 11.13
CA GLY A 56 -10.35 -2.58 12.42
C GLY A 56 -11.66 -1.80 12.38
N ALA A 57 -12.43 -1.91 11.29
CA ALA A 57 -13.71 -1.22 11.10
C ALA A 57 -13.63 0.30 11.40
N GLY A 58 -12.65 0.98 10.80
CA GLY A 58 -12.42 2.41 10.97
C GLY A 58 -11.41 2.77 12.08
N LYS A 59 -10.99 1.83 12.92
CA LYS A 59 -10.04 2.08 14.03
C LYS A 59 -8.75 2.75 13.55
N SER A 60 -8.16 2.25 12.46
CA SER A 60 -6.93 2.81 11.89
C SER A 60 -7.13 4.26 11.41
N GLU A 61 -8.29 4.56 10.79
CA GLU A 61 -8.64 5.93 10.38
C GLU A 61 -8.79 6.86 11.59
N GLN A 62 -9.45 6.39 12.65
CA GLN A 62 -9.64 7.17 13.89
C GLN A 62 -8.30 7.51 14.57
N LEU A 63 -7.35 6.57 14.61
CA LEU A 63 -6.00 6.83 15.12
C LEU A 63 -5.27 7.89 14.29
N LEU A 64 -5.39 7.82 12.96
CA LEU A 64 -4.83 8.86 12.10
C LEU A 64 -5.51 10.21 12.32
N GLY A 65 -6.85 10.24 12.42
CA GLY A 65 -7.63 11.43 12.70
C GLY A 65 -7.21 12.12 14.01
N GLN A 66 -6.95 11.34 15.08
CA GLN A 66 -6.42 11.86 16.34
C GLN A 66 -5.04 12.52 16.17
N ALA A 67 -4.14 11.84 15.44
CA ALA A 67 -2.81 12.36 15.18
C ALA A 67 -2.83 13.63 14.31
N LEU A 68 -3.68 13.68 13.29
CA LEU A 68 -3.88 14.86 12.44
C LEU A 68 -4.45 16.04 13.22
N LYS A 69 -5.46 15.81 14.06
CA LYS A 69 -6.05 16.85 14.92
C LYS A 69 -5.00 17.47 15.86
N LYS A 70 -4.16 16.63 16.46
CA LYS A 70 -3.05 17.09 17.35
C LYS A 70 -2.04 17.95 16.57
N ARG A 71 -1.74 17.58 15.32
CA ARG A 71 -0.77 18.29 14.47
C ARG A 71 -1.31 19.63 13.97
N GLY A 72 -2.62 19.74 13.77
CA GLY A 72 -3.27 20.93 13.23
C GLY A 72 -3.28 20.97 11.69
N PRO A 73 -4.05 21.93 11.10
CA PRO A 73 -4.34 21.95 9.66
C PRO A 73 -3.17 22.46 8.79
N HIS A 74 -2.27 23.25 9.37
CA HIS A 74 -1.15 23.85 8.64
C HIS A 74 0.13 23.03 8.85
N THR A 75 0.46 22.20 7.87
CA THR A 75 1.65 21.33 7.93
C THR A 75 2.58 21.62 6.76
N ASP A 76 3.87 21.64 7.03
CA ASP A 76 4.93 21.60 6.04
C ASP A 76 5.83 20.39 6.35
N PRO A 77 5.92 19.42 5.46
CA PRO A 77 5.15 19.28 4.19
C PRO A 77 3.65 19.02 4.41
N VAL A 78 2.84 19.35 3.41
CA VAL A 78 1.39 19.09 3.41
C VAL A 78 1.13 17.60 3.48
N VAL A 79 0.40 17.16 4.51
CA VAL A 79 0.03 15.75 4.69
C VAL A 79 -1.02 15.32 3.66
N ARG A 80 -0.85 14.12 3.11
CA ARG A 80 -1.78 13.44 2.21
C ARG A 80 -2.29 12.18 2.84
N VAL A 81 -3.60 12.03 2.89
CA VAL A 81 -4.29 10.88 3.47
C VAL A 81 -4.92 10.05 2.38
N ALA A 82 -4.54 8.78 2.32
CA ALA A 82 -5.14 7.76 1.48
C ALA A 82 -5.94 6.77 2.34
N THR A 83 -7.18 6.48 1.93
CA THR A 83 -8.00 5.43 2.55
C THR A 83 -8.70 4.57 1.51
N LYS A 84 -9.46 3.54 1.95
CA LYS A 84 -10.03 2.56 1.02
C LYS A 84 -11.46 2.19 1.40
N ILE A 85 -12.33 2.14 0.40
CA ILE A 85 -13.68 1.59 0.47
C ILE A 85 -13.58 0.07 0.46
N PRO A 86 -14.08 -0.66 1.47
CA PRO A 86 -14.13 -2.11 1.44
C PRO A 86 -15.18 -2.59 0.42
N PRO A 87 -15.05 -3.80 -0.13
CA PRO A 87 -16.13 -4.38 -0.93
C PRO A 87 -17.36 -4.63 -0.04
N LYS A 88 -18.56 -4.29 -0.53
CA LYS A 88 -19.81 -4.45 0.23
C LYS A 88 -20.07 -5.90 0.64
N ASN A 89 -19.70 -6.83 -0.23
CA ASN A 89 -19.83 -8.27 0.03
C ASN A 89 -18.77 -8.83 0.99
N MET A 90 -17.81 -8.00 1.45
CA MET A 90 -16.71 -8.35 2.34
C MET A 90 -15.86 -9.54 1.84
N ARG A 91 -15.74 -9.73 0.52
CA ARG A 91 -14.95 -10.79 -0.09
C ARG A 91 -13.65 -10.26 -0.67
N TRP A 92 -12.55 -10.93 -0.35
CA TRP A 92 -11.20 -10.69 -0.87
C TRP A 92 -10.64 -11.98 -1.48
N PRO A 93 -9.99 -11.93 -2.65
CA PRO A 93 -9.85 -10.78 -3.56
C PRO A 93 -11.13 -10.46 -4.34
N GLY A 94 -11.15 -9.34 -5.05
CA GLY A 94 -12.18 -9.05 -6.05
C GLY A 94 -12.08 -10.03 -7.22
N LYS A 95 -13.20 -10.61 -7.64
CA LYS A 95 -13.22 -11.62 -8.72
C LYS A 95 -14.21 -11.25 -9.80
N ALA A 96 -13.91 -11.69 -11.04
CA ALA A 96 -14.74 -11.42 -12.21
C ALA A 96 -16.19 -11.92 -12.10
N GLU A 97 -16.40 -13.03 -11.35
CA GLU A 97 -17.72 -13.59 -11.11
C GLU A 97 -18.58 -12.82 -10.10
N TYR A 98 -18.00 -11.86 -9.36
CA TYR A 98 -18.77 -11.02 -8.44
C TYR A 98 -19.36 -9.84 -9.20
N PRO A 99 -20.71 -9.62 -9.14
CA PRO A 99 -21.29 -8.42 -9.72
C PRO A 99 -20.74 -7.16 -9.04
N ILE A 100 -20.42 -6.15 -9.81
CA ILE A 100 -19.95 -4.87 -9.24
C ILE A 100 -21.05 -4.21 -8.40
N ALA A 101 -22.32 -4.37 -8.76
CA ALA A 101 -23.46 -3.90 -8.00
C ALA A 101 -23.54 -4.48 -6.58
N ASP A 102 -22.96 -5.68 -6.35
CA ASP A 102 -22.85 -6.31 -5.03
C ASP A 102 -21.53 -5.98 -4.33
N THR A 103 -20.59 -5.39 -5.04
CA THR A 103 -19.23 -5.12 -4.53
C THR A 103 -19.03 -3.62 -4.28
N PHE A 104 -19.32 -2.77 -5.26
CA PHE A 104 -19.18 -1.31 -5.17
C PHE A 104 -20.40 -0.59 -5.75
N PRO A 105 -21.63 -0.79 -5.23
CA PRO A 105 -22.76 0.02 -5.69
C PRO A 105 -22.57 1.50 -5.30
N PRO A 106 -23.10 2.45 -6.08
CA PRO A 106 -22.92 3.90 -5.86
C PRO A 106 -23.22 4.38 -4.43
N SER A 107 -24.28 3.86 -3.83
CA SER A 107 -24.64 4.20 -2.45
C SER A 107 -23.60 3.75 -1.42
N HIS A 108 -23.00 2.58 -1.61
CA HIS A 108 -21.93 2.06 -0.75
C HIS A 108 -20.62 2.85 -0.91
N ILE A 109 -20.29 3.24 -2.14
CA ILE A 109 -19.12 4.09 -2.42
C ILE A 109 -19.24 5.41 -1.64
N ARG A 110 -20.40 6.07 -1.69
CA ARG A 110 -20.67 7.30 -0.94
C ARG A 110 -20.65 7.06 0.58
N GLU A 111 -21.40 6.09 1.06
CA GLU A 111 -21.52 5.76 2.49
C GLU A 111 -20.15 5.56 3.16
N TYR A 112 -19.27 4.75 2.53
CA TYR A 112 -17.95 4.47 3.10
C TYR A 112 -16.97 5.61 2.94
N THR A 113 -17.14 6.48 1.96
CA THR A 113 -16.40 7.74 1.89
C THR A 113 -16.78 8.68 3.03
N GLU A 114 -18.07 8.84 3.30
CA GLU A 114 -18.58 9.66 4.42
C GLU A 114 -18.12 9.11 5.78
N LYS A 115 -18.19 7.78 6.00
CA LYS A 115 -17.64 7.12 7.20
C LYS A 115 -16.14 7.38 7.38
N SER A 116 -15.37 7.34 6.29
CA SER A 116 -13.94 7.62 6.35
C SER A 116 -13.66 9.09 6.68
N LEU A 117 -14.44 10.02 6.13
CA LEU A 117 -14.36 11.45 6.48
C LEU A 117 -14.63 11.68 7.98
N GLU A 118 -15.68 11.04 8.52
CA GLU A 118 -16.00 11.10 9.94
C GLU A 118 -14.87 10.54 10.82
N ASN A 119 -14.39 9.33 10.52
CA ASN A 119 -13.33 8.68 11.28
C ASN A 119 -12.03 9.49 11.28
N LEU A 120 -11.67 10.09 10.14
CA LEU A 120 -10.47 10.90 9.96
C LEU A 120 -10.64 12.32 10.51
N GLY A 121 -11.86 12.79 10.71
CA GLY A 121 -12.16 14.18 11.09
C GLY A 121 -11.80 15.18 9.97
N LEU A 122 -11.99 14.80 8.71
CA LEU A 122 -11.66 15.59 7.52
C LEU A 122 -12.91 15.96 6.74
N GLU A 123 -12.88 17.12 6.07
CA GLU A 123 -13.91 17.52 5.10
C GLU A 123 -13.68 16.92 3.71
N THR A 124 -12.43 16.60 3.40
CA THR A 124 -12.03 16.03 2.10
C THR A 124 -10.92 14.99 2.31
N VAL A 125 -11.07 13.79 1.77
CA VAL A 125 -9.99 12.79 1.68
C VAL A 125 -9.11 13.12 0.47
N ASP A 126 -7.79 13.11 0.64
CA ASP A 126 -6.90 13.36 -0.50
C ASP A 126 -7.00 12.24 -1.54
N LEU A 127 -6.89 10.98 -1.13
CA LEU A 127 -6.98 9.83 -2.02
C LEU A 127 -7.96 8.78 -1.48
N GLN A 128 -9.08 8.58 -2.15
CA GLN A 128 -9.99 7.47 -1.90
C GLN A 128 -9.70 6.33 -2.87
N GLN A 129 -9.73 5.08 -2.41
CA GLN A 129 -9.40 3.92 -3.23
C GLN A 129 -10.46 2.82 -3.12
N PHE A 130 -10.63 2.02 -4.19
CA PHE A 130 -11.24 0.71 -4.02
C PHE A 130 -10.23 -0.28 -3.41
N HIS A 131 -10.66 -1.04 -2.41
CA HIS A 131 -9.75 -1.94 -1.67
C HIS A 131 -9.44 -3.24 -2.42
N VAL A 132 -10.29 -3.63 -3.36
CA VAL A 132 -10.13 -4.76 -4.28
C VAL A 132 -10.63 -4.36 -5.66
N TRP A 133 -10.22 -5.10 -6.70
CA TRP A 133 -10.67 -4.81 -8.06
C TRP A 133 -10.72 -6.05 -8.94
N SER A 134 -11.64 -6.06 -9.88
CA SER A 134 -11.62 -6.91 -11.09
C SER A 134 -11.80 -6.01 -12.31
N ASP A 135 -10.92 -6.15 -13.30
CA ASP A 135 -10.94 -5.27 -14.48
C ASP A 135 -12.14 -5.51 -15.40
N THR A 136 -12.91 -6.57 -15.15
CA THR A 136 -14.23 -6.77 -15.77
C THR A 136 -15.24 -5.70 -15.38
N TRP A 137 -15.04 -5.01 -14.24
CA TRP A 137 -15.89 -3.94 -13.73
C TRP A 137 -15.62 -2.58 -14.36
N ALA A 138 -14.55 -2.46 -15.13
CA ALA A 138 -14.11 -1.19 -15.70
C ALA A 138 -15.18 -0.49 -16.56
N VAL A 139 -16.05 -1.25 -17.23
CA VAL A 139 -17.10 -0.73 -18.12
C VAL A 139 -18.37 -0.27 -17.41
N ASP A 140 -18.50 -0.52 -16.12
CA ASP A 140 -19.70 -0.14 -15.35
C ASP A 140 -19.72 1.36 -15.08
N GLU A 141 -20.75 2.05 -15.58
CA GLU A 141 -20.90 3.50 -15.39
C GLU A 141 -21.34 3.90 -13.98
N GLY A 142 -21.83 2.95 -13.17
CA GLY A 142 -22.34 3.23 -11.82
C GLY A 142 -21.23 3.71 -10.90
N TRP A 143 -20.13 2.97 -10.82
CA TRP A 143 -18.98 3.39 -10.01
C TRP A 143 -18.28 4.63 -10.61
N GLN A 144 -18.22 4.73 -11.96
CA GLN A 144 -17.58 5.87 -12.61
C GLN A 144 -18.30 7.18 -12.23
N ARG A 145 -19.63 7.22 -12.35
CA ARG A 145 -20.44 8.39 -11.93
C ARG A 145 -20.30 8.67 -10.44
N ALA A 146 -20.32 7.63 -9.60
CA ALA A 146 -20.18 7.82 -8.15
C ALA A 146 -18.83 8.46 -7.78
N VAL A 147 -17.73 8.02 -8.41
CA VAL A 147 -16.41 8.62 -8.19
C VAL A 147 -16.35 10.08 -8.68
N ASP A 148 -16.92 10.35 -9.84
CA ASP A 148 -16.98 11.70 -10.41
C ASP A 148 -17.79 12.64 -9.51
N ASP A 149 -18.95 12.20 -9.03
CA ASP A 149 -19.79 12.93 -8.06
C ASP A 149 -19.03 13.24 -6.76
N LEU A 150 -18.25 12.28 -6.22
CA LEU A 150 -17.45 12.52 -5.03
C LEU A 150 -16.36 13.58 -5.26
N LYS A 151 -15.71 13.58 -6.44
CA LYS A 151 -14.73 14.59 -6.84
C LYS A 151 -15.38 15.97 -7.00
N HIS A 152 -16.52 16.07 -7.71
CA HIS A 152 -17.27 17.32 -7.91
C HIS A 152 -17.74 17.94 -6.58
N GLN A 153 -18.22 17.11 -5.64
CA GLN A 153 -18.63 17.53 -4.30
C GLN A 153 -17.45 17.81 -3.37
N ARG A 154 -16.21 17.61 -3.83
CA ARG A 154 -14.98 17.78 -3.05
C ARG A 154 -14.89 16.89 -1.79
N LEU A 155 -15.60 15.78 -1.78
CA LEU A 155 -15.44 14.77 -0.71
C LEU A 155 -14.12 14.02 -0.85
N ILE A 156 -13.63 13.89 -2.10
CA ILE A 156 -12.31 13.35 -2.41
C ILE A 156 -11.56 14.26 -3.39
N ARG A 157 -10.22 14.28 -3.34
CA ARG A 157 -9.40 15.01 -4.32
C ARG A 157 -8.95 14.13 -5.47
N ALA A 158 -8.63 12.88 -5.20
CA ALA A 158 -8.17 11.89 -6.17
C ALA A 158 -8.76 10.52 -5.88
N PHE A 159 -8.79 9.68 -6.90
CA PHE A 159 -9.30 8.31 -6.81
C PHE A 159 -8.25 7.29 -7.24
N GLY A 160 -8.19 6.15 -6.55
CA GLY A 160 -7.26 5.07 -6.84
C GLY A 160 -7.89 3.68 -6.76
N ILE A 161 -7.12 2.70 -7.17
CA ILE A 161 -7.50 1.28 -7.08
C ILE A 161 -6.37 0.49 -6.44
N SER A 162 -6.70 -0.32 -5.42
CA SER A 162 -5.81 -1.33 -4.87
C SER A 162 -6.02 -2.65 -5.63
N VAL A 163 -5.02 -3.06 -6.41
CA VAL A 163 -5.07 -4.25 -7.25
C VAL A 163 -4.93 -5.50 -6.40
N ASN A 164 -5.58 -6.58 -6.81
CA ASN A 164 -5.42 -7.87 -6.17
C ASN A 164 -3.95 -8.33 -6.17
N ARG A 165 -3.59 -9.17 -5.21
CA ARG A 165 -2.26 -9.76 -5.13
C ARG A 165 -1.96 -10.58 -6.38
N TRP A 166 -0.77 -10.38 -6.97
CA TRP A 166 -0.24 -11.08 -8.14
C TRP A 166 -1.07 -10.93 -9.44
N GLU A 167 -1.90 -9.90 -9.50
CA GLU A 167 -2.69 -9.55 -10.68
C GLU A 167 -2.39 -8.12 -11.14
N ALA A 168 -1.12 -7.78 -11.32
CA ALA A 168 -0.67 -6.41 -11.58
C ALA A 168 -1.36 -5.73 -12.78
N THR A 169 -1.74 -6.49 -13.79
CA THR A 169 -2.43 -5.98 -15.01
C THR A 169 -3.94 -5.92 -14.87
N ASN A 170 -4.52 -6.46 -13.79
CA ASN A 170 -5.96 -6.48 -13.55
C ASN A 170 -6.49 -5.10 -13.11
N VAL A 171 -6.16 -4.06 -13.88
CA VAL A 171 -6.57 -2.67 -13.64
C VAL A 171 -6.46 -1.81 -14.92
N LEU A 172 -5.81 -2.31 -15.97
CA LEU A 172 -5.46 -1.49 -17.13
C LEU A 172 -6.68 -0.89 -17.83
N ARG A 173 -7.79 -1.63 -17.95
CA ARG A 173 -9.05 -1.10 -18.52
C ARG A 173 -9.68 -0.02 -17.65
N ALA A 174 -9.55 -0.12 -16.32
CA ALA A 174 -10.02 0.95 -15.44
C ALA A 174 -9.20 2.22 -15.61
N LEU A 175 -7.89 2.10 -15.88
CA LEU A 175 -7.03 3.25 -16.13
C LEU A 175 -7.41 3.99 -17.41
N ASP A 176 -7.89 3.28 -18.45
CA ASP A 176 -8.38 3.87 -19.72
C ASP A 176 -9.60 4.81 -19.52
N THR A 177 -10.34 4.67 -18.43
CA THR A 177 -11.47 5.57 -18.10
C THR A 177 -11.03 7.00 -17.80
N GLY A 178 -9.75 7.23 -17.48
CA GLY A 178 -9.25 8.54 -17.07
C GLY A 178 -9.62 8.96 -15.65
N LEU A 179 -10.41 8.18 -14.90
CA LEU A 179 -10.88 8.52 -13.55
C LEU A 179 -9.87 8.16 -12.45
N VAL A 180 -8.98 7.19 -12.73
CA VAL A 180 -8.06 6.59 -11.74
C VAL A 180 -6.75 7.37 -11.72
N ASP A 181 -6.42 7.99 -10.60
CA ASP A 181 -5.24 8.84 -10.40
C ASP A 181 -4.04 8.06 -9.82
N SER A 182 -4.30 6.91 -9.18
CA SER A 182 -3.25 6.06 -8.63
C SER A 182 -3.60 4.58 -8.61
N VAL A 183 -2.56 3.74 -8.67
CA VAL A 183 -2.66 2.30 -8.47
C VAL A 183 -1.84 1.88 -7.26
N GLN A 184 -2.47 1.15 -6.33
CA GLN A 184 -1.76 0.51 -5.22
C GLN A 184 -1.57 -0.96 -5.56
N VAL A 185 -0.32 -1.41 -5.65
CA VAL A 185 0.05 -2.74 -6.14
C VAL A 185 1.13 -3.38 -5.26
N VAL A 186 1.12 -4.71 -5.13
CA VAL A 186 2.22 -5.45 -4.49
C VAL A 186 3.46 -5.31 -5.35
N TYR A 187 4.52 -4.75 -4.77
CA TYR A 187 5.83 -4.64 -5.42
C TYR A 187 6.94 -4.72 -4.38
N ASN A 188 7.83 -5.69 -4.55
CA ASN A 188 8.97 -5.95 -3.66
C ASN A 188 10.02 -6.81 -4.38
N LEU A 189 11.08 -7.23 -3.70
CA LEU A 189 12.17 -8.05 -4.27
C LEU A 189 11.72 -9.35 -4.95
N PHE A 190 10.58 -9.90 -4.54
CA PHE A 190 10.01 -11.12 -5.15
C PHE A 190 8.95 -10.80 -6.20
N ASP A 191 8.08 -9.83 -5.92
CA ASP A 191 6.94 -9.47 -6.77
C ASP A 191 7.32 -8.33 -7.71
N GLN A 192 8.03 -8.64 -8.81
CA GLN A 192 8.50 -7.65 -9.79
C GLN A 192 7.61 -7.58 -11.05
N ALA A 193 6.55 -8.39 -11.15
CA ALA A 193 5.65 -8.42 -12.30
C ALA A 193 5.03 -7.05 -12.70
N PRO A 194 4.80 -6.08 -11.78
CA PRO A 194 4.34 -4.75 -12.18
C PRO A 194 5.25 -4.02 -13.17
N GLU A 195 6.56 -4.34 -13.22
CA GLU A 195 7.52 -3.72 -14.14
C GLU A 195 7.23 -4.06 -15.61
N ASP A 196 6.56 -5.18 -15.88
CA ASP A 196 6.39 -5.67 -17.25
C ASP A 196 5.41 -4.78 -18.06
N GLN A 197 4.28 -4.41 -17.48
CA GLN A 197 3.21 -3.66 -18.18
C GLN A 197 2.66 -2.50 -17.37
N LEU A 198 2.33 -2.71 -16.07
CA LEU A 198 1.67 -1.69 -15.26
C LEU A 198 2.52 -0.43 -15.10
N PHE A 199 3.79 -0.57 -14.74
CA PHE A 199 4.67 0.58 -14.52
C PHE A 199 4.90 1.41 -15.79
N PRO A 200 5.24 0.81 -16.95
CA PRO A 200 5.34 1.57 -18.20
C PRO A 200 4.03 2.30 -18.56
N TYR A 201 2.89 1.61 -18.40
CA TYR A 201 1.57 2.22 -18.65
C TYR A 201 1.33 3.42 -17.72
N CYS A 202 1.54 3.27 -16.41
CA CYS A 202 1.33 4.35 -15.45
C CYS A 202 2.27 5.54 -15.67
N GLN A 203 3.53 5.30 -16.04
CA GLN A 203 4.47 6.37 -16.39
C GLN A 203 4.01 7.15 -17.63
N GLN A 204 3.54 6.44 -18.66
CA GLN A 204 3.03 7.07 -19.90
C GLN A 204 1.79 7.95 -19.65
N HIS A 205 0.92 7.57 -18.72
CA HIS A 205 -0.34 8.23 -18.41
C HIS A 205 -0.30 9.10 -17.15
N ASP A 206 0.88 9.30 -16.59
CA ASP A 206 1.12 10.11 -15.36
C ASP A 206 0.22 9.66 -14.18
N ILE A 207 0.09 8.34 -13.98
CA ILE A 207 -0.66 7.71 -12.90
C ILE A 207 0.31 7.33 -11.78
N ALA A 208 -0.01 7.66 -10.54
CA ALA A 208 0.85 7.39 -9.39
C ALA A 208 0.86 5.90 -9.03
N ILE A 209 2.03 5.38 -8.63
CA ILE A 209 2.19 4.01 -8.10
C ILE A 209 2.46 4.08 -6.60
N ILE A 210 1.63 3.36 -5.84
CA ILE A 210 1.83 3.07 -4.42
C ILE A 210 2.28 1.62 -4.30
N ALA A 211 3.56 1.40 -3.97
CA ALA A 211 4.10 0.07 -3.74
C ALA A 211 3.73 -0.42 -2.32
N ARG A 212 2.88 -1.44 -2.22
CA ARG A 212 2.50 -2.07 -0.96
C ARG A 212 3.19 -3.40 -0.74
N VAL A 213 3.16 -3.91 0.49
CA VAL A 213 3.79 -5.18 0.92
C VAL A 213 5.30 -5.21 0.63
N PRO A 214 6.05 -4.15 0.97
CA PRO A 214 7.48 -4.06 0.64
C PRO A 214 8.32 -5.16 1.27
N PHE A 215 7.84 -5.77 2.35
CA PHE A 215 8.53 -6.84 3.09
C PHE A 215 7.95 -8.24 2.86
N ASP A 216 7.14 -8.45 1.81
CA ASP A 216 6.51 -9.74 1.49
C ASP A 216 5.92 -10.41 2.75
N GLU A 217 4.94 -9.73 3.36
CA GLU A 217 4.25 -10.14 4.62
C GLU A 217 5.19 -10.39 5.82
N GLY A 218 6.42 -9.88 5.74
CA GLY A 218 7.44 -9.96 6.77
C GLY A 218 8.61 -10.90 6.45
N SER A 219 8.58 -11.65 5.36
CA SER A 219 9.68 -12.56 4.99
C SER A 219 10.98 -11.79 4.72
N LEU A 220 10.90 -10.65 4.05
CA LEU A 220 12.04 -9.78 3.75
C LEU A 220 12.52 -8.96 4.95
N THR A 221 12.01 -9.22 6.15
CA THR A 221 12.63 -8.72 7.39
C THR A 221 13.78 -9.59 7.87
N GLY A 222 13.92 -10.80 7.33
CA GLY A 222 14.92 -11.79 7.77
C GLY A 222 14.64 -12.39 9.15
N THR A 223 13.43 -12.21 9.70
CA THR A 223 13.07 -12.69 11.06
C THR A 223 12.27 -13.98 11.05
N LEU A 224 11.79 -14.44 9.91
CA LEU A 224 11.02 -15.67 9.81
C LEU A 224 11.94 -16.90 9.86
N THR A 225 11.42 -17.94 10.49
CA THR A 225 12.06 -19.28 10.60
C THR A 225 11.07 -20.36 10.22
N ALA A 226 11.53 -21.59 10.07
CA ALA A 226 10.65 -22.75 9.80
C ALA A 226 9.60 -22.99 10.91
N ASP A 227 9.86 -22.51 12.11
CA ASP A 227 8.97 -22.64 13.28
C ASP A 227 8.09 -21.39 13.49
N SER A 228 8.14 -20.41 12.58
CA SER A 228 7.33 -19.20 12.68
C SER A 228 5.85 -19.54 12.71
N LYS A 229 5.13 -18.95 13.69
CA LYS A 229 3.69 -19.13 13.91
C LYS A 229 3.07 -17.77 14.23
N TRP A 230 1.80 -17.63 13.86
CA TRP A 230 1.03 -16.42 14.13
C TRP A 230 -0.20 -16.78 14.97
N PRO A 231 -0.81 -15.82 15.68
CA PRO A 231 -2.05 -16.05 16.43
C PRO A 231 -3.14 -16.66 15.54
N GLU A 232 -4.08 -17.36 16.15
CA GLU A 232 -5.25 -17.89 15.45
C GLU A 232 -6.02 -16.75 14.77
N GLY A 233 -6.49 -16.98 13.55
CA GLY A 233 -7.16 -15.97 12.73
C GLY A 233 -6.24 -15.00 11.99
N ASP A 234 -4.93 -15.01 12.23
CA ASP A 234 -3.98 -14.22 11.45
C ASP A 234 -3.84 -14.83 10.04
N PHE A 235 -4.09 -14.00 9.00
CA PHE A 235 -4.04 -14.46 7.60
C PHE A 235 -2.67 -15.01 7.20
N ARG A 236 -1.59 -14.64 7.90
CA ARG A 236 -0.25 -15.15 7.63
C ARG A 236 -0.13 -16.66 7.88
N ASN A 237 -1.01 -17.26 8.70
CA ASN A 237 -1.09 -18.71 8.83
C ASN A 237 -1.56 -19.38 7.53
N LEU A 238 -2.40 -18.71 6.74
CA LEU A 238 -2.82 -19.17 5.41
C LEU A 238 -1.77 -18.84 4.37
N TYR A 239 -1.23 -17.62 4.40
CA TYR A 239 -0.21 -17.15 3.46
C TYR A 239 1.07 -17.98 3.55
N PHE A 240 1.61 -18.18 4.74
CA PHE A 240 2.78 -18.99 5.00
C PHE A 240 2.37 -20.42 5.42
N ASN A 241 1.59 -21.11 4.58
CA ASN A 241 1.46 -22.56 4.75
C ASN A 241 2.85 -23.23 4.66
N LYS A 242 2.95 -24.48 5.08
CA LYS A 242 4.23 -25.18 5.23
C LYS A 242 5.11 -25.14 3.97
N GLU A 243 4.51 -25.31 2.80
CA GLU A 243 5.23 -25.34 1.51
C GLU A 243 5.67 -23.92 1.11
N HIS A 244 4.77 -22.93 1.23
CA HIS A 244 5.07 -21.56 0.89
C HIS A 244 6.10 -20.94 1.83
N LEU A 245 6.02 -21.24 3.13
CA LEU A 245 7.04 -20.81 4.11
C LEU A 245 8.41 -21.35 3.75
N ALA A 246 8.54 -22.65 3.48
CA ALA A 246 9.82 -23.27 3.12
C ALA A 246 10.40 -22.67 1.83
N ALA A 247 9.57 -22.50 0.79
CA ALA A 247 9.99 -21.88 -0.46
C ALA A 247 10.43 -20.44 -0.27
N THR A 248 9.74 -19.69 0.61
CA THR A 248 10.06 -18.29 0.94
C THR A 248 11.40 -18.21 1.69
N LEU A 249 11.62 -19.04 2.71
CA LEU A 249 12.88 -19.05 3.47
C LEU A 249 14.08 -19.36 2.59
N THR A 250 13.98 -20.36 1.70
CA THR A 250 15.04 -20.69 0.73
C THR A 250 15.38 -19.47 -0.16
N ARG A 251 14.40 -18.66 -0.54
CA ARG A 251 14.62 -17.44 -1.34
C ARG A 251 15.26 -16.32 -0.53
N VAL A 252 14.82 -16.14 0.72
CA VAL A 252 15.44 -15.19 1.66
C VAL A 252 16.89 -15.54 1.91
N GLU A 253 17.22 -16.82 2.15
CA GLU A 253 18.59 -17.31 2.33
C GLU A 253 19.51 -16.95 1.15
N ARG A 254 19.00 -16.97 -0.08
CA ARG A 254 19.74 -16.55 -1.29
C ARG A 254 19.95 -15.05 -1.38
N LEU A 255 19.10 -14.24 -0.74
CA LEU A 255 19.26 -12.78 -0.70
C LEU A 255 20.26 -12.33 0.36
N LEU A 256 20.38 -13.04 1.49
CA LEU A 256 21.22 -12.60 2.61
C LEU A 256 22.67 -12.31 2.22
N PRO A 257 23.37 -13.14 1.39
CA PRO A 257 24.74 -12.85 0.95
C PRO A 257 24.88 -11.63 0.03
N LEU A 258 23.75 -11.11 -0.49
CA LEU A 258 23.71 -9.95 -1.38
C LEU A 258 23.52 -8.63 -0.64
N VAL A 259 23.17 -8.69 0.66
CA VAL A 259 22.98 -7.50 1.49
C VAL A 259 24.33 -6.82 1.69
N PRO A 260 24.51 -5.54 1.29
CA PRO A 260 25.77 -4.83 1.49
C PRO A 260 26.16 -4.69 2.96
N ASP A 261 27.47 -4.60 3.21
CA ASP A 261 27.98 -4.31 4.56
C ASP A 261 27.37 -3.03 5.13
N GLY A 262 26.93 -3.09 6.38
CA GLY A 262 26.30 -1.97 7.07
C GLY A 262 24.82 -1.75 6.74
N MET A 263 24.25 -2.53 5.84
CA MET A 263 22.82 -2.54 5.49
C MET A 263 22.16 -3.79 6.07
N ASP A 264 20.84 -3.79 6.21
CA ASP A 264 20.08 -5.00 6.52
C ASP A 264 19.08 -5.34 5.39
N LEU A 265 18.48 -6.53 5.46
CA LEU A 265 17.56 -6.99 4.43
C LEU A 265 16.32 -6.09 4.26
N PRO A 266 15.66 -5.58 5.33
CA PRO A 266 14.57 -4.61 5.17
C PRO A 266 14.99 -3.34 4.45
N GLU A 267 16.17 -2.81 4.74
CA GLU A 267 16.69 -1.62 4.05
C GLU A 267 16.94 -1.91 2.57
N LEU A 268 17.57 -3.05 2.25
CA LEU A 268 17.76 -3.49 0.87
C LEU A 268 16.42 -3.61 0.13
N ALA A 269 15.39 -4.19 0.78
CA ALA A 269 14.07 -4.34 0.19
C ALA A 269 13.41 -2.97 -0.11
N LEU A 270 13.52 -2.00 0.79
CA LEU A 270 13.00 -0.65 0.55
C LEU A 270 13.78 0.07 -0.54
N ARG A 271 15.11 0.03 -0.52
CA ARG A 271 15.95 0.66 -1.55
C ARG A 271 15.70 0.08 -2.94
N HIS A 272 15.49 -1.24 -3.05
CA HIS A 272 15.11 -1.86 -4.32
C HIS A 272 13.83 -1.22 -4.90
N ILE A 273 12.80 -1.04 -4.08
CA ILE A 273 11.54 -0.41 -4.51
C ILE A 273 11.79 1.06 -4.90
N LEU A 274 12.55 1.79 -4.11
CA LEU A 274 12.84 3.21 -4.33
C LEU A 274 13.74 3.46 -5.55
N GLU A 275 14.48 2.48 -6.03
CA GLU A 275 15.25 2.57 -7.29
C GLU A 275 14.34 2.68 -8.53
N HIS A 276 13.11 2.17 -8.46
CA HIS A 276 12.22 2.19 -9.62
C HIS A 276 11.55 3.56 -9.81
N PRO A 277 11.74 4.23 -10.97
CA PRO A 277 11.27 5.61 -11.17
C PRO A 277 9.74 5.72 -11.27
N ALA A 278 9.00 4.65 -11.57
CA ALA A 278 7.53 4.65 -11.61
C ALA A 278 6.92 4.72 -10.21
N VAL A 279 7.64 4.29 -9.16
CA VAL A 279 7.10 4.26 -7.79
C VAL A 279 7.05 5.66 -7.21
N SER A 280 5.86 6.15 -6.90
CA SER A 280 5.66 7.45 -6.23
C SER A 280 5.92 7.35 -4.72
N THR A 281 5.48 6.27 -4.10
CA THR A 281 5.70 6.00 -2.66
C THR A 281 5.61 4.51 -2.37
N THR A 282 6.32 4.05 -1.34
CA THR A 282 6.12 2.72 -0.75
C THR A 282 5.58 2.87 0.67
N ILE A 283 4.73 1.94 1.11
CA ILE A 283 3.97 2.05 2.36
C ILE A 283 4.25 0.90 3.33
N PRO A 284 5.49 0.79 3.89
CA PRO A 284 5.79 -0.20 4.91
C PRO A 284 4.94 -0.02 6.17
N GLY A 285 4.60 -1.11 6.85
CA GLY A 285 3.97 -1.07 8.17
C GLY A 285 4.97 -0.65 9.25
N MET A 286 4.63 0.34 10.07
CA MET A 286 5.56 0.99 11.02
C MET A 286 4.91 1.31 12.37
N ARG A 287 4.21 0.38 12.99
CA ARG A 287 3.47 0.63 14.25
C ARG A 287 4.34 0.93 15.49
N ARG A 288 5.67 0.96 15.37
CA ARG A 288 6.62 1.28 16.46
C ARG A 288 7.58 2.37 16.02
N PRO A 289 7.93 3.33 16.88
CA PRO A 289 8.86 4.43 16.54
C PRO A 289 10.18 3.93 15.92
N ARG A 290 10.78 2.87 16.46
CA ARG A 290 12.02 2.29 15.92
C ARG A 290 11.88 1.79 14.47
N HIS A 291 10.70 1.27 14.09
CA HIS A 291 10.46 0.83 12.70
C HIS A 291 10.27 2.05 11.77
N VAL A 292 9.68 3.13 12.28
CA VAL A 292 9.57 4.39 11.55
C VAL A 292 10.95 4.93 11.23
N GLU A 293 11.81 5.04 12.24
CA GLU A 293 13.19 5.55 12.08
C GLU A 293 13.97 4.73 11.06
N ARG A 294 13.93 3.40 11.21
CA ARG A 294 14.66 2.49 10.33
C ARG A 294 14.16 2.55 8.89
N ASN A 295 12.86 2.47 8.68
CA ASN A 295 12.31 2.44 7.32
C ASN A 295 12.49 3.79 6.61
N MET A 296 12.33 4.90 7.33
CA MET A 296 12.50 6.24 6.74
C MET A 296 13.95 6.60 6.46
N ALA A 297 14.91 5.97 7.16
CA ALA A 297 16.33 6.14 6.87
C ALA A 297 16.71 5.66 5.45
N ALA A 298 15.97 4.72 4.86
CA ALA A 298 16.17 4.29 3.48
C ALA A 298 15.94 5.40 2.44
N SER A 299 15.28 6.50 2.83
CA SER A 299 15.02 7.67 1.99
C SER A 299 16.14 8.72 2.08
N ASP A 300 17.39 8.32 2.02
CA ASP A 300 18.57 9.20 2.04
C ASP A 300 19.08 9.56 0.62
N GLY A 301 18.58 8.86 -0.39
CA GLY A 301 18.95 9.03 -1.80
C GLY A 301 20.21 8.29 -2.24
N ALA A 302 20.80 7.47 -1.36
CA ALA A 302 21.93 6.63 -1.76
C ALA A 302 21.44 5.50 -2.68
N PRO A 303 21.95 5.40 -3.92
CA PRO A 303 21.54 4.36 -4.85
C PRO A 303 22.16 3.01 -4.47
N LEU A 304 21.47 1.94 -4.84
CA LEU A 304 22.08 0.60 -4.81
C LEU A 304 23.17 0.49 -5.89
N PRO A 305 24.26 -0.26 -5.63
CA PRO A 305 25.28 -0.54 -6.64
C PRO A 305 24.64 -1.13 -7.92
N PRO A 306 25.00 -0.65 -9.14
CA PRO A 306 24.36 -1.11 -10.38
C PRO A 306 24.36 -2.63 -10.55
N ARG A 307 25.50 -3.29 -10.26
CA ARG A 307 25.61 -4.76 -10.33
C ARG A 307 24.64 -5.46 -9.39
N LEU A 308 24.41 -4.89 -8.19
CA LEU A 308 23.46 -5.46 -7.24
C LEU A 308 22.02 -5.37 -7.78
N ARG A 309 21.64 -4.23 -8.37
CA ARG A 309 20.31 -4.08 -8.99
C ARG A 309 20.03 -5.15 -10.05
N ASP A 310 21.02 -5.44 -10.90
CA ASP A 310 20.87 -6.46 -11.93
C ASP A 310 20.75 -7.87 -11.34
N VAL A 311 21.49 -8.18 -10.28
CA VAL A 311 21.38 -9.46 -9.57
C VAL A 311 20.02 -9.60 -8.89
N LEU A 312 19.50 -8.54 -8.29
CA LEU A 312 18.20 -8.57 -7.59
C LEU A 312 17.03 -8.87 -8.54
N LYS A 313 17.11 -8.53 -9.84
CA LYS A 313 16.11 -8.93 -10.85
C LYS A 313 15.95 -10.45 -10.96
N ALA A 314 17.03 -11.21 -10.79
CA ALA A 314 16.99 -12.67 -10.84
C ALA A 314 16.26 -13.32 -9.64
N HIS A 315 15.95 -12.55 -8.60
CA HIS A 315 15.18 -13.02 -7.44
C HIS A 315 13.65 -12.88 -7.63
N ARG A 316 13.20 -12.39 -8.78
CA ARG A 316 11.79 -12.35 -9.16
C ARG A 316 11.15 -13.73 -8.96
N TRP A 317 9.97 -13.72 -8.37
CA TRP A 317 9.17 -14.91 -8.14
C TRP A 317 7.75 -14.67 -8.65
N ASP A 318 7.46 -15.16 -9.85
CA ASP A 318 6.13 -15.08 -10.42
C ASP A 318 5.20 -16.07 -9.70
N ARG A 319 4.33 -15.50 -8.90
CA ARG A 319 3.30 -16.21 -8.15
C ARG A 319 1.95 -16.03 -8.83
N THR A 320 1.08 -17.01 -8.71
CA THR A 320 -0.28 -16.94 -9.28
C THR A 320 -1.31 -16.81 -8.18
N PRO A 321 -2.46 -16.15 -8.42
CA PRO A 321 -3.53 -15.98 -7.43
C PRO A 321 -4.05 -17.29 -6.82
N ASN A 322 -3.96 -18.40 -7.57
CA ASN A 322 -4.39 -19.73 -7.13
C ASN A 322 -3.31 -20.52 -6.36
N ALA A 323 -2.11 -19.97 -6.20
CA ALA A 323 -0.99 -20.64 -5.51
C ALA A 323 -1.04 -20.47 -3.99
N THR A 324 -2.00 -19.69 -3.47
CA THR A 324 -2.30 -19.55 -2.04
C THR A 324 -3.77 -19.81 -1.79
N PRO A 325 -4.13 -20.61 -0.77
CA PRO A 325 -5.52 -20.87 -0.41
C PRO A 325 -6.26 -19.62 0.03
#